data_bb5cfe8dc6ef84e9b16c87dae9d3e0cb
#
_entry.id   bb5cfe8dc6ef84e9b16c87dae9d3e0cb
#
_cell.length_a   1.000
_cell.length_b   1.000
_cell.length_c   1.000
_cell.angle_alpha   90.00
_cell.angle_beta   90.00
_cell.angle_gamma   90.00
#
_symmetry.space_group_name_H-M   'P 1'
#
loop_
_entity.id
_entity.type
_entity.pdbx_description
1 polymer ?
#
loop_
_entity_poly.entity_id
_entity_poly.type
_entity_poly.pdbx_seq_one_letter_code
_entity_poly.pdbx_strand_id
1 'polypeptide(L)'
;MTAGLTRSLAVKGIAMTLWPCPVGEPCITDVCAAVAQLRESGCDGVIAFGGGSVLDAAKAVALLVTNPDSTLAEMSETSVLQPRLPLIAIPTTAGTGSETTNVTVIIDAVSGRKQVLAHASLMPDVAILDAALTEGVPSHVTAMTGIDALTHAIEAYSALNAT
;
A
#
# COMPACT_ATOMS: atom_id res chain seq x y z
N MET A 1 4.66 -15.48 -8.62
CA MET A 1 3.32 -14.85 -8.69
C MET A 1 3.29 -13.67 -9.67
N THR A 2 4.16 -12.67 -9.56
CA THR A 2 4.21 -11.49 -10.47
C THR A 2 4.29 -11.81 -11.96
N ALA A 3 5.01 -12.88 -12.37
CA ALA A 3 5.15 -13.26 -13.78
C ALA A 3 3.81 -13.60 -14.48
N GLY A 4 2.84 -14.15 -13.75
CA GLY A 4 1.49 -14.41 -14.27
C GLY A 4 0.73 -13.10 -14.55
N LEU A 5 0.76 -12.19 -13.60
CA LEU A 5 0.15 -10.86 -13.72
C LEU A 5 0.77 -10.08 -14.89
N THR A 6 2.11 -10.01 -14.96
CA THR A 6 2.83 -9.36 -16.06
C THR A 6 2.39 -9.88 -17.44
N ARG A 7 2.31 -11.20 -17.58
CA ARG A 7 1.88 -11.82 -18.85
C ARG A 7 0.43 -11.48 -19.20
N SER A 8 -0.46 -11.50 -18.22
CA SER A 8 -1.88 -11.18 -18.43
C SER A 8 -2.08 -9.74 -18.85
N LEU A 9 -1.36 -8.80 -18.26
CA LEU A 9 -1.40 -7.38 -18.62
C LEU A 9 -0.80 -7.14 -20.00
N ALA A 10 0.33 -7.77 -20.32
CA ALA A 10 0.97 -7.66 -21.64
C ALA A 10 0.04 -8.13 -22.78
N VAL A 11 -0.71 -9.22 -22.59
CA VAL A 11 -1.71 -9.70 -23.57
C VAL A 11 -2.81 -8.66 -23.82
N LYS A 12 -3.09 -7.80 -22.85
CA LYS A 12 -4.07 -6.69 -22.96
C LYS A 12 -3.44 -5.38 -23.48
N GLY A 13 -2.16 -5.41 -23.86
CA GLY A 13 -1.44 -4.21 -24.32
C GLY A 13 -1.09 -3.23 -23.21
N ILE A 14 -1.14 -3.66 -21.94
CA ILE A 14 -0.77 -2.83 -20.79
C ILE A 14 0.71 -3.03 -20.51
N ALA A 15 1.50 -1.95 -20.66
CA ALA A 15 2.91 -1.93 -20.29
C ALA A 15 3.03 -1.91 -18.76
N MET A 16 4.00 -2.66 -18.23
CA MET A 16 4.21 -2.75 -16.78
C MET A 16 5.68 -2.55 -16.44
N THR A 17 5.94 -1.66 -15.48
CA THR A 17 7.23 -1.51 -14.82
C THR A 17 7.12 -2.13 -13.43
N LEU A 18 8.00 -3.06 -13.10
CA LEU A 18 8.02 -3.72 -11.80
C LEU A 18 8.95 -2.98 -10.84
N TRP A 19 8.44 -2.64 -9.67
CA TRP A 19 9.25 -2.19 -8.55
C TRP A 19 9.17 -3.21 -7.40
N PRO A 20 10.28 -3.89 -7.06
CA PRO A 20 10.28 -4.81 -5.93
C PRO A 20 10.36 -4.03 -4.62
N CYS A 21 9.27 -4.03 -3.86
CA CYS A 21 9.26 -3.44 -2.53
C CYS A 21 10.25 -4.21 -1.62
N PRO A 22 11.13 -3.52 -0.89
CA PRO A 22 12.02 -4.15 0.08
C PRO A 22 11.26 -5.01 1.11
N VAL A 23 11.93 -6.04 1.61
CA VAL A 23 11.35 -6.92 2.64
C VAL A 23 11.30 -6.18 3.97
N GLY A 24 10.17 -6.23 4.64
CA GLY A 24 9.94 -5.57 5.93
C GLY A 24 9.01 -4.38 5.84
N GLU A 25 9.12 -3.47 6.79
CA GLU A 25 8.33 -2.24 6.79
C GLU A 25 8.97 -1.22 5.84
N PRO A 26 8.21 -0.63 4.90
CA PRO A 26 8.76 0.31 3.92
C PRO A 26 9.19 1.60 4.61
N CYS A 27 10.35 2.12 4.22
CA CYS A 27 10.80 3.42 4.68
C CYS A 27 10.59 4.51 3.62
N ILE A 28 10.66 5.76 4.04
CA ILE A 28 10.43 6.91 3.15
C ILE A 28 11.41 6.94 1.97
N THR A 29 12.65 6.46 2.15
CA THR A 29 13.66 6.38 1.07
C THR A 29 13.25 5.39 0.00
N ASP A 30 12.62 4.26 0.37
CA ASP A 30 12.11 3.27 -0.58
C ASP A 30 10.96 3.84 -1.40
N VAL A 31 10.06 4.55 -0.71
CA VAL A 31 8.93 5.24 -1.35
C VAL A 31 9.42 6.29 -2.34
N CYS A 32 10.41 7.11 -1.95
CA CYS A 32 11.00 8.11 -2.85
C CYS A 32 11.68 7.48 -4.08
N ALA A 33 12.38 6.36 -3.90
CA ALA A 33 12.99 5.62 -5.02
C ALA A 33 11.91 5.07 -5.98
N ALA A 34 10.81 4.53 -5.45
CA ALA A 34 9.69 4.07 -6.26
C ALA A 34 9.01 5.23 -7.02
N VAL A 35 8.82 6.38 -6.38
CA VAL A 35 8.28 7.59 -7.03
C VAL A 35 9.17 8.03 -8.19
N ALA A 36 10.49 8.05 -8.01
CA ALA A 36 11.43 8.40 -9.07
C ALA A 36 11.31 7.43 -10.26
N GLN A 37 11.35 6.13 -10.01
CA GLN A 37 11.18 5.11 -11.07
C GLN A 37 9.83 5.22 -11.79
N LEU A 38 8.75 5.50 -11.06
CA LEU A 38 7.41 5.65 -11.64
C LEU A 38 7.36 6.86 -12.59
N ARG A 39 7.97 7.99 -12.20
CA ARG A 39 8.08 9.18 -13.06
C ARG A 39 8.88 8.90 -14.32
N GLU A 40 10.04 8.25 -14.19
CA GLU A 40 10.90 7.90 -15.33
C GLU A 40 10.21 6.95 -16.31
N SER A 41 9.42 6.00 -15.81
CA SER A 41 8.70 5.03 -16.64
C SER A 41 7.42 5.58 -17.27
N GLY A 42 6.94 6.75 -16.84
CA GLY A 42 5.72 7.37 -17.34
C GLY A 42 4.45 6.56 -17.09
N CYS A 43 4.44 5.74 -16.03
CA CYS A 43 3.26 4.97 -15.65
C CYS A 43 2.12 5.89 -15.19
N ASP A 44 0.89 5.53 -15.52
CA ASP A 44 -0.33 6.27 -15.24
C ASP A 44 -1.23 5.61 -14.17
N GLY A 45 -0.76 4.53 -13.55
CA GLY A 45 -1.44 3.83 -12.47
C GLY A 45 -0.50 2.94 -11.68
N VAL A 46 -0.97 2.49 -10.51
CA VAL A 46 -0.21 1.65 -9.58
C VAL A 46 -1.01 0.37 -9.28
N ILE A 47 -0.36 -0.78 -9.36
CA ILE A 47 -0.88 -2.06 -8.88
C ILE A 47 -0.03 -2.48 -7.69
N ALA A 48 -0.62 -2.49 -6.51
CA ALA A 48 -0.01 -2.99 -5.30
C ALA A 48 -0.32 -4.49 -5.14
N PHE A 49 0.72 -5.33 -5.19
CA PHE A 49 0.59 -6.78 -5.09
C PHE A 49 1.49 -7.30 -3.97
N GLY A 50 0.92 -7.59 -2.79
CA GLY A 50 1.69 -8.01 -1.62
C GLY A 50 0.94 -7.90 -0.30
N GLY A 51 1.65 -7.99 0.81
CA GLY A 51 1.10 -7.76 2.15
C GLY A 51 0.91 -6.27 2.46
N GLY A 52 0.44 -5.97 3.68
CA GLY A 52 0.13 -4.61 4.13
C GLY A 52 1.25 -3.59 3.87
N SER A 53 2.50 -3.96 4.15
CA SER A 53 3.67 -3.08 3.89
C SER A 53 3.78 -2.65 2.42
N VAL A 54 3.53 -3.58 1.49
CA VAL A 54 3.55 -3.29 0.04
C VAL A 54 2.39 -2.37 -0.35
N LEU A 55 1.20 -2.64 0.21
CA LEU A 55 0.01 -1.82 -0.05
C LEU A 55 0.20 -0.40 0.48
N ASP A 56 0.75 -0.25 1.68
CA ASP A 56 1.03 1.03 2.30
C ASP A 56 2.07 1.84 1.49
N ALA A 57 3.17 1.20 1.08
CA ALA A 57 4.16 1.83 0.20
C ALA A 57 3.52 2.30 -1.12
N ALA A 58 2.69 1.47 -1.73
CA ALA A 58 2.02 1.81 -3.00
C ALA A 58 1.04 2.99 -2.87
N LYS A 59 0.30 3.09 -1.75
CA LYS A 59 -0.55 4.23 -1.43
C LYS A 59 0.27 5.52 -1.37
N ALA A 60 1.39 5.49 -0.63
CA ALA A 60 2.28 6.63 -0.51
C ALA A 60 2.90 7.02 -1.86
N VAL A 61 3.35 6.05 -2.66
CA VAL A 61 3.90 6.27 -4.01
C VAL A 61 2.86 6.91 -4.93
N ALA A 62 1.65 6.36 -4.99
CA ALA A 62 0.58 6.86 -5.85
C ALA A 62 0.19 8.31 -5.50
N LEU A 63 0.28 8.69 -4.22
CA LEU A 63 -0.02 10.03 -3.75
C LEU A 63 1.14 11.00 -4.00
N LEU A 64 2.38 10.64 -3.66
CA LEU A 64 3.54 11.53 -3.74
C LEU A 64 3.95 11.84 -5.18
N VAL A 65 3.70 10.93 -6.13
CA VAL A 65 4.04 11.19 -7.53
C VAL A 65 3.29 12.38 -8.12
N THR A 66 2.06 12.61 -7.66
CA THR A 66 1.22 13.74 -8.09
C THR A 66 1.34 14.98 -7.19
N ASN A 67 1.99 14.84 -6.03
CA ASN A 67 2.20 15.89 -5.04
C ASN A 67 3.70 16.12 -4.78
N PRO A 68 4.49 16.57 -5.78
CA PRO A 68 5.95 16.59 -5.72
C PRO A 68 6.52 17.57 -4.68
N ASP A 69 5.75 18.60 -4.33
CA ASP A 69 6.17 19.66 -3.43
C ASP A 69 5.83 19.35 -1.95
N SER A 70 5.28 18.16 -1.69
CA SER A 70 4.86 17.75 -0.34
C SER A 70 5.62 16.50 0.11
N THR A 71 5.84 16.37 1.40
CA THR A 71 6.34 15.15 2.03
C THR A 71 5.23 14.47 2.85
N LEU A 72 5.34 13.17 3.08
CA LEU A 72 4.37 12.47 3.94
C LEU A 72 4.30 13.07 5.36
N ALA A 73 5.42 13.60 5.86
CA ALA A 73 5.48 14.21 7.19
C ALA A 73 4.71 15.54 7.30
N GLU A 74 4.57 16.26 6.18
CA GLU A 74 3.86 17.54 6.12
C GLU A 74 2.38 17.36 5.80
N MET A 75 1.98 16.19 5.30
CA MET A 75 0.59 15.88 4.99
C MET A 75 -0.19 15.56 6.26
N SER A 76 -1.45 15.92 6.27
CA SER A 76 -2.42 15.61 7.32
C SER A 76 -3.75 15.17 6.69
N GLU A 77 -4.67 14.69 7.50
CA GLU A 77 -6.02 14.30 7.05
C GLU A 77 -6.78 15.43 6.35
N THR A 78 -6.49 16.69 6.71
CA THR A 78 -7.13 17.89 6.17
C THR A 78 -6.34 18.56 5.06
N SER A 79 -5.21 18.02 4.63
CA SER A 79 -4.40 18.59 3.55
C SER A 79 -5.17 18.64 2.25
N VAL A 80 -5.03 19.74 1.50
CA VAL A 80 -5.55 19.83 0.12
C VAL A 80 -4.48 19.29 -0.82
N LEU A 81 -4.72 18.09 -1.36
CA LEU A 81 -3.77 17.37 -2.21
C LEU A 81 -4.30 17.21 -3.63
N GLN A 82 -3.38 17.11 -4.59
CA GLN A 82 -3.75 16.68 -5.94
C GLN A 82 -4.21 15.20 -5.88
N PRO A 83 -5.18 14.80 -6.72
CA PRO A 83 -5.60 13.41 -6.81
C PRO A 83 -4.39 12.50 -7.09
N ARG A 84 -4.29 11.40 -6.34
CA ARG A 84 -3.26 10.37 -6.62
C ARG A 84 -3.48 9.68 -7.96
N LEU A 85 -2.49 8.94 -8.44
CA LEU A 85 -2.69 8.01 -9.55
C LEU A 85 -3.69 6.89 -9.17
N PRO A 86 -4.41 6.31 -10.15
CA PRO A 86 -5.24 5.14 -9.94
C PRO A 86 -4.48 4.02 -9.23
N LEU A 87 -5.10 3.39 -8.23
CA LEU A 87 -4.49 2.36 -7.39
C LEU A 87 -5.37 1.13 -7.27
N ILE A 88 -4.83 -0.01 -7.70
CA ILE A 88 -5.42 -1.33 -7.50
C ILE A 88 -4.63 -2.04 -6.41
N ALA A 89 -5.31 -2.50 -5.36
CA ALA A 89 -4.70 -3.24 -4.25
C ALA A 89 -5.06 -4.72 -4.35
N ILE A 90 -4.03 -5.58 -4.32
CA ILE A 90 -4.16 -7.05 -4.38
C ILE A 90 -3.38 -7.62 -3.19
N PRO A 91 -4.04 -7.81 -2.03
CA PRO A 91 -3.38 -8.34 -0.84
C PRO A 91 -3.01 -9.81 -1.01
N THR A 92 -1.84 -10.18 -0.48
CA THR A 92 -1.37 -11.58 -0.38
C THR A 92 -1.33 -12.09 1.05
N THR A 93 -1.78 -11.27 2.02
CA THR A 93 -1.97 -11.62 3.43
C THR A 93 -3.40 -11.29 3.84
N ALA A 94 -3.94 -12.04 4.79
CA ALA A 94 -5.27 -11.77 5.37
C ALA A 94 -5.08 -11.26 6.80
N GLY A 95 -5.31 -9.96 7.03
CA GLY A 95 -5.14 -9.38 8.37
C GLY A 95 -5.15 -7.88 8.40
N THR A 96 -4.23 -7.23 7.71
CA THR A 96 -4.00 -5.77 7.81
C THR A 96 -5.17 -4.91 7.35
N GLY A 97 -5.97 -5.39 6.38
CA GLY A 97 -7.06 -4.61 5.80
C GLY A 97 -6.60 -3.36 5.03
N SER A 98 -5.30 -3.23 4.74
CA SER A 98 -4.76 -2.04 4.08
C SER A 98 -5.41 -1.77 2.72
N GLU A 99 -5.90 -2.78 2.02
CA GLU A 99 -6.61 -2.66 0.74
C GLU A 99 -7.95 -1.93 0.85
N THR A 100 -8.49 -1.78 2.06
CA THR A 100 -9.79 -1.14 2.33
C THR A 100 -9.69 0.04 3.30
N THR A 101 -8.48 0.56 3.52
CA THR A 101 -8.25 1.68 4.43
C THR A 101 -7.65 2.89 3.71
N ASN A 102 -7.93 4.06 4.24
CA ASN A 102 -7.37 5.34 3.81
C ASN A 102 -6.11 5.73 4.63
N VAL A 103 -5.41 4.74 5.18
CA VAL A 103 -4.23 4.93 6.03
C VAL A 103 -3.01 4.32 5.36
N THR A 104 -1.85 4.95 5.52
CA THR A 104 -0.53 4.38 5.19
C THR A 104 0.41 4.54 6.39
N VAL A 105 1.25 3.53 6.61
CA VAL A 105 2.27 3.52 7.66
C VAL A 105 3.64 3.34 7.02
N ILE A 106 4.49 4.37 7.12
CA ILE A 106 5.83 4.39 6.52
C ILE A 106 6.85 4.72 7.61
N ILE A 107 8.02 4.08 7.58
CA ILE A 107 9.09 4.38 8.53
C ILE A 107 9.85 5.63 8.07
N ASP A 108 10.01 6.58 8.98
CA ASP A 108 10.95 7.67 8.81
C ASP A 108 12.38 7.14 8.93
N ALA A 109 13.16 7.29 7.86
CA ALA A 109 14.51 6.70 7.76
C ALA A 109 15.52 7.33 8.75
N VAL A 110 15.26 8.54 9.24
CA VAL A 110 16.16 9.26 10.15
C VAL A 110 15.86 8.92 11.61
N SER A 111 14.58 9.01 11.99
CA SER A 111 14.16 8.77 13.38
C SER A 111 13.86 7.30 13.68
N GLY A 112 13.69 6.45 12.67
CA GLY A 112 13.23 5.07 12.80
C GLY A 112 11.78 4.95 13.29
N ARG A 113 11.02 6.04 13.34
CA ARG A 113 9.65 6.06 13.84
C ARG A 113 8.66 5.80 12.70
N LYS A 114 7.56 5.15 13.05
CA LYS A 114 6.42 4.99 12.14
C LYS A 114 5.72 6.33 11.98
N GLN A 115 5.58 6.77 10.74
CA GLN A 115 4.72 7.87 10.34
C GLN A 115 3.41 7.28 9.83
N VAL A 116 2.33 7.69 10.45
CA VAL A 116 0.97 7.30 10.08
C VAL A 116 0.30 8.49 9.41
N LEU A 117 -0.11 8.31 8.17
CA LEU A 117 -0.92 9.29 7.46
C LEU A 117 -2.30 8.69 7.18
N ALA A 118 -3.34 9.36 7.65
CA ALA A 118 -4.73 9.10 7.30
C ALA A 118 -5.21 10.20 6.35
N HIS A 119 -5.65 9.84 5.15
CA HIS A 119 -6.19 10.79 4.18
C HIS A 119 -7.09 10.09 3.17
N ALA A 120 -8.22 10.70 2.82
CA ALA A 120 -9.19 10.10 1.90
C ALA A 120 -8.57 9.68 0.55
N SER A 121 -7.57 10.41 0.06
CA SER A 121 -6.84 10.08 -1.18
C SER A 121 -5.98 8.82 -1.08
N LEU A 122 -5.80 8.19 0.08
CA LEU A 122 -5.05 6.94 0.22
C LEU A 122 -5.92 5.69 0.02
N MET A 123 -7.25 5.84 -0.03
CA MET A 123 -8.16 4.72 -0.28
C MET A 123 -7.91 4.16 -1.69
N PRO A 124 -7.61 2.86 -1.86
CA PRO A 124 -7.52 2.25 -3.19
C PRO A 124 -8.82 2.37 -3.98
N ASP A 125 -8.74 2.48 -5.32
CA ASP A 125 -9.92 2.50 -6.18
C ASP A 125 -10.55 1.12 -6.30
N VAL A 126 -9.72 0.08 -6.29
CA VAL A 126 -10.14 -1.32 -6.43
C VAL A 126 -9.32 -2.17 -5.48
N ALA A 127 -10.00 -3.04 -4.72
CA ALA A 127 -9.37 -4.13 -3.98
C ALA A 127 -9.75 -5.47 -4.63
N ILE A 128 -8.75 -6.29 -4.98
CA ILE A 128 -8.96 -7.63 -5.54
C ILE A 128 -8.56 -8.64 -4.48
N LEU A 129 -9.54 -9.33 -3.91
CA LEU A 129 -9.36 -10.33 -2.87
C LEU A 129 -9.42 -11.73 -3.50
N ASP A 130 -8.27 -12.41 -3.56
CA ASP A 130 -8.15 -13.79 -4.03
C ASP A 130 -7.49 -14.63 -2.94
N ALA A 131 -8.27 -15.51 -2.31
CA ALA A 131 -7.79 -16.35 -1.22
C ALA A 131 -6.63 -17.28 -1.65
N ALA A 132 -6.55 -17.68 -2.92
CA ALA A 132 -5.45 -18.49 -3.44
C ALA A 132 -4.08 -17.79 -3.31
N LEU A 133 -4.04 -16.47 -3.28
CA LEU A 133 -2.80 -15.70 -3.11
C LEU A 133 -2.22 -15.83 -1.69
N THR A 134 -3.00 -16.28 -0.72
CA THR A 134 -2.57 -16.49 0.66
C THR A 134 -2.04 -17.91 0.95
N GLU A 135 -2.24 -18.86 0.06
CA GLU A 135 -1.85 -20.27 0.27
C GLU A 135 -0.34 -20.47 0.46
N GLY A 136 0.48 -19.64 -0.21
CA GLY A 136 1.93 -19.69 -0.13
C GLY A 136 2.55 -18.92 1.05
N VAL A 137 1.74 -18.31 1.90
CA VAL A 137 2.22 -17.51 3.04
C VAL A 137 2.73 -18.45 4.14
N PRO A 138 3.94 -18.20 4.70
CA PRO A 138 4.46 -19.00 5.81
C PRO A 138 3.50 -18.98 7.01
N SER A 139 3.38 -20.13 7.71
CA SER A 139 2.41 -20.31 8.80
C SER A 139 2.54 -19.27 9.93
N HIS A 140 3.78 -18.87 10.25
CA HIS A 140 4.02 -17.83 11.25
C HIS A 140 3.49 -16.46 10.81
N VAL A 141 3.59 -16.11 9.52
CA VAL A 141 3.03 -14.86 8.98
C VAL A 141 1.50 -14.93 9.00
N THR A 142 0.91 -16.07 8.61
CA THR A 142 -0.54 -16.28 8.68
C THR A 142 -1.05 -16.11 10.13
N ALA A 143 -0.33 -16.66 11.11
CA ALA A 143 -0.69 -16.50 12.52
C ALA A 143 -0.60 -15.04 12.99
N MET A 144 0.48 -14.34 12.62
CA MET A 144 0.67 -12.93 12.99
C MET A 144 -0.43 -12.05 12.38
N THR A 145 -0.73 -12.20 11.08
CA THR A 145 -1.75 -11.42 10.42
C THR A 145 -3.17 -11.77 10.90
N GLY A 146 -3.40 -13.03 11.27
CA GLY A 146 -4.68 -13.44 11.88
C GLY A 146 -4.91 -12.82 13.26
N ILE A 147 -3.86 -12.72 14.09
CA ILE A 147 -3.92 -12.00 15.39
C ILE A 147 -4.11 -10.51 15.17
N ASP A 148 -3.46 -9.92 14.17
CA ASP A 148 -3.65 -8.53 13.78
C ASP A 148 -5.11 -8.24 13.42
N ALA A 149 -5.73 -9.08 12.58
CA ALA A 149 -7.15 -8.98 12.24
C ALA A 149 -8.06 -9.09 13.48
N LEU A 150 -7.75 -10.01 14.41
CA LEU A 150 -8.50 -10.15 15.66
C LEU A 150 -8.36 -8.90 16.53
N THR A 151 -7.15 -8.35 16.62
CA THR A 151 -6.89 -7.10 17.36
C THR A 151 -7.70 -5.95 16.80
N HIS A 152 -7.69 -5.76 15.47
CA HIS A 152 -8.50 -4.74 14.80
C HIS A 152 -10.01 -4.92 15.10
N ALA A 153 -10.51 -6.15 15.09
CA ALA A 153 -11.92 -6.41 15.40
C ALA A 153 -12.27 -6.06 16.86
N ILE A 154 -11.41 -6.40 17.82
CA ILE A 154 -11.59 -6.07 19.23
C ILE A 154 -11.51 -4.55 19.45
N GLU A 155 -10.52 -3.89 18.85
CA GLU A 155 -10.37 -2.44 18.95
C GLU A 155 -11.55 -1.70 18.34
N ALA A 156 -12.02 -2.12 17.16
CA ALA A 156 -13.22 -1.55 16.54
C ALA A 156 -14.46 -1.71 17.41
N TYR A 157 -14.62 -2.86 18.06
CA TYR A 157 -15.75 -3.10 18.98
C TYR A 157 -15.69 -2.24 20.25
N SER A 158 -14.50 -2.00 20.78
CA SER A 158 -14.27 -1.25 22.02
C SER A 158 -14.04 0.26 21.82
N ALA A 159 -13.92 0.73 20.57
CA ALA A 159 -13.68 2.12 20.27
C ALA A 159 -14.85 3.02 20.68
N LEU A 160 -14.55 4.22 21.23
CA LEU A 160 -15.58 5.19 21.66
C LEU A 160 -16.46 5.70 20.51
N ASN A 161 -15.98 5.63 19.28
CA ASN A 161 -16.68 6.01 18.06
C ASN A 161 -17.17 4.80 17.24
N ALA A 162 -17.26 3.62 17.85
CA ALA A 162 -17.82 2.44 17.21
C ALA A 162 -19.28 2.71 16.80
N THR A 163 -19.64 2.35 15.56
CA THR A 163 -20.99 2.52 14.98
C THR A 163 -21.65 1.18 14.73
#